data_bcd2e670453ba512a067b4a82be36e19
#
_entry.id   bcd2e670453ba512a067b4a82be36e19
#
_cell.length_a   1.000
_cell.length_b   1.000
_cell.length_c   1.000
_cell.angle_alpha   90.00
_cell.angle_beta   90.00
_cell.angle_gamma   90.00
#
_symmetry.space_group_name_H-M   'P 1'
#
loop_
_entity.id
_entity.type
_entity.pdbx_description
1 polymer ?
#
loop_
_entity_poly.entity_id
_entity_poly.type
_entity_poly.pdbx_seq_one_letter_code
_entity_poly.pdbx_strand_id
1 'polypeptide(L)'
;ETETNTGFVSEIEEIISFSEPVENLPSDNIFKFSLTRDNRTHEIQSASVLVQVKFKRRKNKKKKRKVKSQRINLILSTVDDRGRIVQQISRKKARISRTNWFKLFLPKYLIQRALLSDNASIKLHIRCRGCKRFAKLVLLHGTKRKRKRTKTNKSKRKRQRMRSRTLGKKRRLSPTRPFLLIHTKVKFRSRRETYRCEQTNQCCKLPLVFSFAEVGWSDWVISPPSFKTNVCSGGCNSGSDWNRGYNYTYHCTDRKHKSLRIMYFDKTGAVIINELPKMIVTECGCS
;
A
#
# COMPACT_ATOMS: atom_id res chain seq x y z
N GLU A 1 29.25 34.73 -9.81
CA GLU A 1 28.13 34.52 -8.87
C GLU A 1 27.76 33.03 -8.88
N THR A 2 28.28 32.31 -7.93
CA THR A 2 28.04 30.85 -7.78
C THR A 2 26.79 30.67 -6.93
N GLU A 3 25.69 30.26 -7.56
CA GLU A 3 24.47 29.81 -6.86
C GLU A 3 24.80 28.62 -5.95
N THR A 4 24.81 28.86 -4.66
CA THR A 4 24.92 27.81 -3.64
C THR A 4 23.61 27.01 -3.62
N ASN A 5 23.62 25.90 -4.33
CA ASN A 5 22.52 24.94 -4.32
C ASN A 5 22.40 24.32 -2.91
N THR A 6 21.50 24.89 -2.09
CA THR A 6 21.15 24.35 -0.78
C THR A 6 20.36 23.06 -0.98
N GLY A 7 21.06 21.93 -0.96
CA GLY A 7 20.48 20.60 -1.14
C GLY A 7 19.49 20.25 -0.04
N PHE A 8 18.21 20.55 -0.24
CA PHE A 8 17.13 19.97 0.57
C PHE A 8 16.93 18.52 0.15
N VAL A 9 17.27 17.61 1.03
CA VAL A 9 16.90 16.20 0.85
C VAL A 9 15.42 16.05 1.21
N SER A 10 14.60 15.76 0.23
CA SER A 10 13.17 15.51 0.44
C SER A 10 12.93 14.01 0.55
N GLU A 11 12.34 13.57 1.65
CA GLU A 11 11.92 12.19 1.85
C GLU A 11 10.44 12.05 1.51
N ILE A 12 10.09 11.00 0.76
CA ILE A 12 8.69 10.70 0.43
C ILE A 12 8.17 9.79 1.54
N GLU A 13 7.25 10.30 2.34
CA GLU A 13 6.49 9.50 3.30
C GLU A 13 5.14 9.11 2.72
N GLU A 14 4.62 7.99 3.18
CA GLU A 14 3.35 7.44 2.72
C GLU A 14 2.36 7.30 3.86
N ILE A 15 1.18 7.88 3.65
CA ILE A 15 0.05 7.76 4.56
C ILE A 15 -0.94 6.78 3.95
N ILE A 16 -1.30 5.75 4.72
CA ILE A 16 -2.24 4.72 4.31
C ILE A 16 -3.44 4.73 5.24
N SER A 17 -4.64 4.87 4.66
CA SER A 17 -5.89 4.78 5.39
C SER A 17 -6.80 3.73 4.74
N PHE A 18 -7.27 2.77 5.54
CA PHE A 18 -8.21 1.76 5.07
C PHE A 18 -9.65 2.27 5.16
N SER A 19 -10.46 1.90 4.17
CA SER A 19 -11.88 2.30 4.14
C SER A 19 -12.66 1.77 5.33
N GLU A 20 -13.49 2.63 5.91
CA GLU A 20 -14.39 2.37 7.02
C GLU A 20 -15.85 2.61 6.63
N PRO A 21 -16.80 1.94 7.28
CA PRO A 21 -18.22 2.23 7.07
C PRO A 21 -18.55 3.66 7.53
N VAL A 22 -19.48 4.29 6.84
CA VAL A 22 -20.04 5.57 7.27
C VAL A 22 -21.25 5.28 8.14
N GLU A 23 -21.25 5.81 9.35
CA GLU A 23 -22.39 5.73 10.25
C GLU A 23 -23.61 6.43 9.60
N ASN A 24 -24.79 5.86 9.78
CA ASN A 24 -26.05 6.36 9.23
C ASN A 24 -26.24 6.30 7.70
N LEU A 25 -25.30 5.74 6.95
CA LEU A 25 -25.44 5.52 5.51
C LEU A 25 -25.36 4.02 5.17
N PRO A 26 -26.48 3.36 4.89
CA PRO A 26 -26.54 1.90 4.72
C PRO A 26 -25.94 1.38 3.41
N SER A 27 -25.27 2.21 2.62
CA SER A 27 -24.73 1.85 1.32
C SER A 27 -23.32 1.26 1.43
N ASP A 28 -23.16 -0.01 1.00
CA ASP A 28 -21.83 -0.66 0.91
C ASP A 28 -20.88 0.04 -0.09
N ASN A 29 -21.36 0.96 -0.91
CA ASN A 29 -20.61 1.69 -1.93
C ASN A 29 -20.06 3.02 -1.45
N ILE A 30 -20.45 3.47 -0.26
CA ILE A 30 -19.98 4.69 0.40
C ILE A 30 -19.11 4.28 1.58
N PHE A 31 -17.96 4.89 1.69
CA PHE A 31 -17.01 4.63 2.77
C PHE A 31 -16.22 5.90 3.08
N LYS A 32 -15.70 5.96 4.30
CA LYS A 32 -14.82 7.03 4.74
C LYS A 32 -13.38 6.53 4.87
N PHE A 33 -12.45 7.46 4.72
CA PHE A 33 -11.06 7.31 5.10
C PHE A 33 -10.76 8.32 6.19
N SER A 34 -10.27 7.86 7.32
CA SER A 34 -9.79 8.72 8.41
C SER A 34 -8.34 9.08 8.12
N LEU A 35 -8.00 10.36 8.27
CA LEU A 35 -6.65 10.88 8.07
C LEU A 35 -6.06 11.24 9.44
N THR A 36 -4.81 10.88 9.67
CA THR A 36 -4.08 11.34 10.85
C THR A 36 -3.53 12.73 10.57
N ARG A 37 -3.79 13.67 11.48
CA ARG A 37 -3.11 14.96 11.50
C ARG A 37 -1.74 14.73 12.13
N ASP A 38 -0.69 14.77 11.33
CA ASP A 38 0.65 14.87 11.86
C ASP A 38 1.03 16.37 11.92
N ASN A 39 1.66 16.80 13.01
CA ASN A 39 2.08 18.20 13.21
C ASN A 39 3.22 18.62 12.26
N ARG A 40 3.68 17.71 11.41
CA ARG A 40 4.68 17.99 10.40
C ARG A 40 4.00 18.61 9.17
N THR A 41 4.61 19.63 8.61
CA THR A 41 4.19 20.24 7.34
C THR A 41 4.51 19.29 6.19
N HIS A 42 3.57 18.39 5.90
CA HIS A 42 3.69 17.46 4.77
C HIS A 42 3.13 18.11 3.51
N GLU A 43 3.95 18.22 2.48
CA GLU A 43 3.49 18.60 1.16
C GLU A 43 2.93 17.37 0.44
N ILE A 44 1.63 17.36 0.14
CA ILE A 44 0.98 16.25 -0.58
C ILE A 44 1.44 16.23 -2.02
N GLN A 45 2.12 15.16 -2.43
CA GLN A 45 2.59 14.95 -3.79
C GLN A 45 1.50 14.30 -4.65
N SER A 46 0.91 13.24 -4.17
CA SER A 46 -0.18 12.54 -4.87
C SER A 46 -1.08 11.81 -3.89
N ALA A 47 -2.33 11.60 -4.31
CA ALA A 47 -3.27 10.76 -3.57
C ALA A 47 -4.03 9.85 -4.52
N SER A 48 -4.34 8.64 -4.07
CA SER A 48 -5.09 7.66 -4.86
C SER A 48 -5.82 6.66 -3.99
N VAL A 49 -6.98 6.21 -4.49
CA VAL A 49 -7.76 5.14 -3.87
C VAL A 49 -7.49 3.84 -4.63
N LEU A 50 -7.06 2.81 -3.92
CA LEU A 50 -6.84 1.49 -4.46
C LEU A 50 -8.06 0.61 -4.16
N VAL A 51 -8.56 -0.04 -5.21
CA VAL A 51 -9.74 -0.89 -5.14
C VAL A 51 -9.50 -2.22 -5.84
N GLN A 52 -9.94 -3.31 -5.22
CA GLN A 52 -9.82 -4.63 -5.81
C GLN A 52 -11.08 -5.03 -6.59
N VAL A 53 -10.90 -5.52 -7.82
CA VAL A 53 -11.97 -6.15 -8.60
C VAL A 53 -11.66 -7.64 -8.75
N LYS A 54 -12.49 -8.48 -8.15
CA LYS A 54 -12.40 -9.95 -8.24
C LYS A 54 -13.01 -10.44 -9.54
N PHE A 55 -12.25 -11.22 -10.30
CA PHE A 55 -12.72 -11.87 -11.52
C PHE A 55 -13.05 -13.34 -11.24
N LYS A 56 -14.28 -13.77 -11.57
CA LYS A 56 -14.74 -15.15 -11.41
C LYS A 56 -14.75 -15.87 -12.74
N ARG A 57 -13.80 -16.75 -12.96
CA ARG A 57 -13.86 -17.69 -14.07
C ARG A 57 -15.01 -18.70 -13.82
N ARG A 58 -16.08 -18.63 -14.58
CA ARG A 58 -17.14 -19.65 -14.52
C ARG A 58 -16.90 -20.68 -15.61
N LYS A 59 -16.71 -21.93 -15.23
CA LYS A 59 -16.85 -23.08 -16.13
C LYS A 59 -18.35 -23.26 -16.39
N ASN A 60 -18.83 -22.87 -17.55
CA ASN A 60 -20.21 -23.18 -17.95
C ASN A 60 -20.21 -24.64 -18.36
N LYS A 61 -20.78 -25.55 -17.53
CA LYS A 61 -20.78 -27.00 -17.74
C LYS A 61 -21.47 -27.40 -19.08
N LYS A 62 -22.42 -26.58 -19.56
CA LYS A 62 -23.19 -26.84 -20.79
C LYS A 62 -22.63 -26.20 -22.09
N LYS A 63 -21.83 -25.15 -21.97
CA LYS A 63 -21.16 -24.49 -23.11
C LYS A 63 -19.70 -24.29 -22.79
N LYS A 64 -18.78 -24.93 -23.49
CA LYS A 64 -17.31 -24.87 -23.30
C LYS A 64 -16.70 -23.49 -23.51
N ARG A 65 -17.49 -22.41 -23.63
CA ARG A 65 -17.01 -21.03 -23.81
C ARG A 65 -16.54 -20.46 -22.49
N LYS A 66 -15.22 -20.34 -22.35
CA LYS A 66 -14.57 -19.63 -21.24
C LYS A 66 -14.70 -18.12 -21.46
N VAL A 67 -15.25 -17.38 -20.51
CA VAL A 67 -15.17 -15.91 -20.55
C VAL A 67 -13.72 -15.52 -20.34
N LYS A 68 -13.08 -15.02 -21.41
CA LYS A 68 -11.66 -14.66 -21.40
C LYS A 68 -11.41 -13.34 -20.66
N SER A 69 -12.29 -12.36 -20.81
CA SER A 69 -12.15 -11.03 -20.21
C SER A 69 -13.48 -10.29 -20.11
N GLN A 70 -13.54 -9.25 -19.27
CA GLN A 70 -14.70 -8.37 -19.14
C GLN A 70 -14.26 -6.91 -19.11
N ARG A 71 -14.98 -6.04 -19.81
CA ARG A 71 -14.82 -4.59 -19.72
C ARG A 71 -15.54 -4.09 -18.47
N ILE A 72 -14.85 -3.26 -17.71
CA ILE A 72 -15.35 -2.57 -16.51
C ILE A 72 -15.05 -1.08 -16.58
N ASN A 73 -15.83 -0.30 -15.86
CA ASN A 73 -15.63 1.13 -15.70
C ASN A 73 -15.83 1.48 -14.23
N LEU A 74 -14.74 1.82 -13.57
CA LEU A 74 -14.69 2.26 -12.18
C LEU A 74 -14.89 3.77 -12.14
N ILE A 75 -15.75 4.24 -11.26
CA ILE A 75 -16.09 5.66 -11.10
C ILE A 75 -15.97 5.97 -9.62
N LEU A 76 -15.15 6.96 -9.27
CA LEU A 76 -14.98 7.50 -7.93
C LEU A 76 -15.64 8.87 -7.86
N SER A 77 -16.40 9.13 -6.81
CA SER A 77 -17.13 10.37 -6.63
C SER A 77 -17.08 10.83 -5.17
N THR A 78 -17.16 12.14 -4.93
CA THR A 78 -17.43 12.69 -3.59
C THR A 78 -18.92 12.57 -3.25
N VAL A 79 -19.21 12.51 -1.96
CA VAL A 79 -20.58 12.51 -1.44
C VAL A 79 -20.75 13.57 -0.36
N ASP A 80 -21.99 14.07 -0.25
CA ASP A 80 -22.37 14.93 0.85
C ASP A 80 -22.66 14.13 2.14
N ASP A 81 -23.03 14.81 3.23
CA ASP A 81 -23.34 14.17 4.51
C ASP A 81 -24.58 13.29 4.45
N ARG A 82 -25.48 13.51 3.50
CA ARG A 82 -26.66 12.69 3.24
C ARG A 82 -26.38 11.50 2.31
N GLY A 83 -25.14 11.33 1.85
CA GLY A 83 -24.72 10.26 0.95
C GLY A 83 -25.08 10.46 -0.52
N ARG A 84 -25.50 11.67 -0.93
CA ARG A 84 -25.77 12.00 -2.34
C ARG A 84 -24.46 12.29 -3.04
N ILE A 85 -24.34 11.82 -4.28
CA ILE A 85 -23.17 12.06 -5.13
C ILE A 85 -23.13 13.55 -5.50
N VAL A 86 -22.04 14.21 -5.12
CA VAL A 86 -21.81 15.63 -5.44
C VAL A 86 -21.05 15.76 -6.75
N GLN A 87 -19.87 15.12 -6.87
CA GLN A 87 -19.01 15.28 -8.00
C GLN A 87 -18.30 13.98 -8.34
N GLN A 88 -18.17 13.67 -9.64
CA GLN A 88 -17.31 12.61 -10.12
C GLN A 88 -15.86 13.10 -10.15
N ILE A 89 -14.97 12.40 -9.44
CA ILE A 89 -13.56 12.75 -9.32
C ILE A 89 -12.70 12.03 -10.36
N SER A 90 -12.90 10.72 -10.47
CA SER A 90 -12.03 9.87 -11.27
C SER A 90 -12.81 8.77 -11.96
N ARG A 91 -12.35 8.40 -13.16
CA ARG A 91 -12.93 7.33 -13.96
C ARG A 91 -11.84 6.48 -14.59
N LYS A 92 -11.92 5.17 -14.42
CA LYS A 92 -10.97 4.23 -15.04
C LYS A 92 -11.71 3.13 -15.80
N LYS A 93 -11.50 3.07 -17.10
CA LYS A 93 -11.95 1.98 -17.97
C LYS A 93 -10.87 0.91 -18.02
N ALA A 94 -11.22 -0.36 -17.86
CA ALA A 94 -10.28 -1.47 -17.94
C ALA A 94 -10.93 -2.73 -18.51
N ARG A 95 -10.10 -3.63 -19.06
CA ARG A 95 -10.48 -4.98 -19.42
C ARG A 95 -9.81 -5.93 -18.45
N ILE A 96 -10.59 -6.74 -17.73
CA ILE A 96 -10.08 -7.66 -16.72
C ILE A 96 -10.26 -9.11 -17.16
N SER A 97 -9.24 -9.93 -16.94
CA SER A 97 -9.24 -11.38 -17.16
C SER A 97 -8.88 -12.16 -15.88
N ARG A 98 -8.38 -11.47 -14.88
CA ARG A 98 -8.00 -11.96 -13.54
C ARG A 98 -8.40 -10.96 -12.46
N THR A 99 -8.37 -11.38 -11.20
CA THR A 99 -8.51 -10.46 -10.05
C THR A 99 -7.34 -9.48 -10.07
N ASN A 100 -7.65 -8.19 -9.94
CA ASN A 100 -6.64 -7.15 -9.98
C ASN A 100 -7.03 -5.96 -9.11
N TRP A 101 -6.02 -5.18 -8.70
CA TRP A 101 -6.18 -3.89 -8.06
C TRP A 101 -6.18 -2.76 -9.09
N PHE A 102 -6.91 -1.71 -8.79
CA PHE A 102 -7.01 -0.53 -9.64
C PHE A 102 -6.77 0.71 -8.81
N LYS A 103 -5.82 1.52 -9.23
CA LYS A 103 -5.51 2.82 -8.68
C LYS A 103 -6.41 3.86 -9.33
N LEU A 104 -7.19 4.59 -8.51
CA LEU A 104 -8.05 5.70 -8.90
C LEU A 104 -7.47 6.98 -8.32
N PHE A 105 -7.16 7.94 -9.18
CA PHE A 105 -6.58 9.22 -8.79
C PHE A 105 -7.55 10.03 -7.92
N LEU A 106 -7.00 10.70 -6.89
CA LEU A 106 -7.72 11.62 -6.01
C LEU A 106 -7.00 12.97 -6.03
N PRO A 107 -7.67 14.07 -6.38
CA PRO A 107 -7.06 15.41 -6.39
C PRO A 107 -6.55 15.83 -5.01
N LYS A 108 -5.38 16.45 -4.98
CA LYS A 108 -4.69 16.87 -3.75
C LYS A 108 -5.55 17.78 -2.87
N TYR A 109 -6.29 18.72 -3.48
CA TYR A 109 -7.13 19.67 -2.76
C TYR A 109 -8.20 19.00 -1.88
N LEU A 110 -8.68 17.82 -2.28
CA LEU A 110 -9.66 17.08 -1.47
C LEU A 110 -9.04 16.53 -0.18
N ILE A 111 -7.79 16.10 -0.24
CA ILE A 111 -7.05 15.66 0.94
C ILE A 111 -6.72 16.85 1.83
N GLN A 112 -6.25 17.95 1.24
CA GLN A 112 -5.97 19.20 1.99
C GLN A 112 -7.21 19.70 2.72
N ARG A 113 -8.36 19.76 2.02
CA ARG A 113 -9.65 20.13 2.63
C ARG A 113 -10.07 19.17 3.74
N ALA A 114 -9.87 17.87 3.56
CA ALA A 114 -10.20 16.86 4.57
C ALA A 114 -9.32 16.99 5.82
N LEU A 115 -8.03 17.33 5.67
CA LEU A 115 -7.13 17.57 6.79
C LEU A 115 -7.47 18.84 7.58
N LEU A 116 -8.05 19.84 6.92
CA LEU A 116 -8.52 21.08 7.56
C LEU A 116 -9.85 20.91 8.29
N SER A 117 -10.65 19.89 7.95
CA SER A 117 -11.94 19.62 8.62
C SER A 117 -11.73 19.00 10.00
N ASP A 118 -12.63 19.27 10.96
CA ASP A 118 -12.51 18.79 12.35
C ASP A 118 -12.39 17.28 12.46
N ASN A 119 -13.08 16.55 11.62
CA ASN A 119 -13.09 15.09 11.63
C ASN A 119 -11.92 14.45 10.83
N ALA A 120 -11.05 15.25 10.18
CA ALA A 120 -9.94 14.79 9.36
C ALA A 120 -10.29 13.53 8.54
N SER A 121 -11.39 13.55 7.82
CA SER A 121 -11.88 12.39 7.06
C SER A 121 -12.47 12.78 5.70
N ILE A 122 -12.41 11.85 4.75
CA ILE A 122 -13.01 12.03 3.43
C ILE A 122 -14.01 10.90 3.15
N LYS A 123 -15.22 11.27 2.71
CA LYS A 123 -16.29 10.34 2.32
C LYS A 123 -16.32 10.21 0.80
N LEU A 124 -16.25 8.98 0.30
CA LEU A 124 -16.21 8.69 -1.12
C LEU A 124 -17.22 7.61 -1.49
N HIS A 125 -17.76 7.74 -2.70
CA HIS A 125 -18.62 6.73 -3.32
C HIS A 125 -17.88 6.09 -4.49
N ILE A 126 -17.92 4.76 -4.58
CA ILE A 126 -17.36 4.03 -5.70
C ILE A 126 -18.43 3.21 -6.42
N ARG A 127 -18.43 3.33 -7.75
CA ARG A 127 -19.32 2.58 -8.61
C ARG A 127 -18.54 1.83 -9.69
N CYS A 128 -18.92 0.57 -9.93
CA CYS A 128 -18.40 -0.20 -11.05
C CYS A 128 -19.50 -0.46 -12.07
N ARG A 129 -19.40 0.13 -13.26
CA ARG A 129 -20.22 -0.24 -14.42
C ARG A 129 -19.57 -1.43 -15.13
N GLY A 130 -20.35 -2.45 -15.46
CA GLY A 130 -19.82 -3.69 -16.05
C GLY A 130 -19.39 -4.75 -15.02
N CYS A 131 -19.31 -4.46 -13.74
CA CYS A 131 -19.10 -5.43 -12.67
C CYS A 131 -20.39 -6.22 -12.38
N LYS A 132 -20.79 -7.16 -13.26
CA LYS A 132 -22.04 -7.92 -13.05
C LYS A 132 -21.77 -9.40 -12.75
N ARG A 133 -21.59 -10.19 -13.78
CA ARG A 133 -21.59 -11.65 -13.70
C ARG A 133 -20.24 -12.25 -13.35
N PHE A 134 -19.18 -11.70 -13.91
CA PHE A 134 -17.83 -12.26 -13.85
C PHE A 134 -16.86 -11.38 -13.04
N ALA A 135 -17.15 -10.10 -12.94
CA ALA A 135 -16.38 -9.14 -12.19
C ALA A 135 -17.16 -8.67 -10.96
N LYS A 136 -16.52 -8.58 -9.81
CA LYS A 136 -17.10 -8.04 -8.59
C LYS A 136 -16.14 -7.08 -7.92
N LEU A 137 -16.58 -5.84 -7.73
CA LEU A 137 -15.89 -4.86 -6.91
C LEU A 137 -15.90 -5.34 -5.46
N VAL A 138 -14.75 -5.30 -4.80
CA VAL A 138 -14.61 -5.59 -3.38
C VAL A 138 -14.74 -4.28 -2.63
N LEU A 139 -15.72 -4.23 -1.72
CA LEU A 139 -16.00 -3.11 -0.87
C LEU A 139 -15.72 -3.47 0.60
N LEU A 140 -16.30 -2.73 1.53
CA LEU A 140 -16.10 -2.88 2.97
C LEU A 140 -16.27 -4.31 3.48
N HIS A 141 -17.32 -5.00 3.03
CA HIS A 141 -17.63 -6.34 3.49
C HIS A 141 -17.30 -7.40 2.45
N GLY A 142 -16.67 -8.48 2.90
CA GLY A 142 -16.42 -9.65 2.06
C GLY A 142 -17.74 -10.25 1.53
N THR A 143 -17.67 -10.90 0.37
CA THR A 143 -18.84 -11.59 -0.20
C THR A 143 -19.33 -12.65 0.77
N LYS A 144 -20.61 -12.60 1.17
CA LYS A 144 -21.23 -13.70 1.93
C LYS A 144 -20.95 -15.02 1.19
N ARG A 145 -20.16 -15.93 1.77
CA ARG A 145 -20.09 -17.30 1.28
C ARG A 145 -21.50 -17.87 1.39
N LYS A 146 -22.18 -18.12 0.27
CA LYS A 146 -23.39 -18.94 0.27
C LYS A 146 -22.96 -20.30 0.80
N ARG A 147 -23.29 -20.61 2.08
CA ARG A 147 -23.16 -21.96 2.61
C ARG A 147 -23.96 -22.85 1.64
N LYS A 148 -23.28 -23.83 1.02
CA LYS A 148 -23.97 -24.92 0.31
C LYS A 148 -24.93 -25.52 1.31
N ARG A 149 -26.24 -25.37 1.07
CA ARG A 149 -27.26 -26.12 1.80
C ARG A 149 -27.08 -27.57 1.37
N THR A 150 -26.37 -28.35 2.15
CA THR A 150 -26.49 -29.80 2.07
C THR A 150 -27.94 -30.13 2.42
N LYS A 151 -28.61 -30.80 1.50
CA LYS A 151 -29.96 -31.34 1.68
C LYS A 151 -29.85 -32.49 2.69
N THR A 152 -29.96 -32.22 3.97
CA THR A 152 -30.09 -33.24 4.99
C THR A 152 -31.19 -32.83 5.97
N ASN A 153 -32.23 -33.65 5.98
CA ASN A 153 -33.31 -33.78 6.96
C ASN A 153 -34.03 -32.54 7.48
N LYS A 154 -35.22 -32.33 6.92
CA LYS A 154 -36.14 -31.21 7.18
C LYS A 154 -36.83 -31.21 8.55
N SER A 155 -36.76 -32.28 9.39
CA SER A 155 -37.68 -32.42 10.51
C SER A 155 -37.17 -32.00 11.90
N LYS A 156 -35.86 -31.94 12.17
CA LYS A 156 -35.35 -31.62 13.53
C LYS A 156 -34.93 -30.17 13.78
N ARG A 157 -35.00 -29.27 12.80
CA ARG A 157 -34.45 -27.89 12.91
C ARG A 157 -35.43 -26.75 13.20
N LYS A 158 -36.73 -27.02 13.35
CA LYS A 158 -37.71 -25.95 13.63
C LYS A 158 -37.58 -25.36 15.05
N ARG A 159 -37.16 -26.17 16.04
CA ARG A 159 -37.09 -25.75 17.47
C ARG A 159 -35.83 -24.93 17.85
N GLN A 160 -34.71 -25.03 17.12
CA GLN A 160 -33.48 -24.26 17.44
C GLN A 160 -33.41 -22.89 16.77
N ARG A 161 -34.35 -22.56 15.89
CA ARG A 161 -34.34 -21.30 15.11
C ARG A 161 -34.84 -20.09 15.88
N MET A 162 -35.47 -20.25 17.02
CA MET A 162 -36.03 -19.13 17.80
C MET A 162 -35.06 -18.49 18.80
N ARG A 163 -33.98 -19.19 19.19
CA ARG A 163 -33.04 -18.69 20.24
C ARG A 163 -31.80 -17.94 19.74
N SER A 164 -31.57 -17.80 18.44
CA SER A 164 -30.36 -17.13 17.93
C SER A 164 -30.63 -15.86 17.11
N ARG A 165 -31.78 -15.20 17.33
CA ARG A 165 -32.17 -14.00 16.58
C ARG A 165 -31.64 -12.68 17.13
N THR A 166 -30.92 -12.65 18.24
CA THR A 166 -30.61 -11.41 18.98
C THR A 166 -29.15 -11.17 19.29
N LEU A 167 -28.26 -11.46 18.37
CA LEU A 167 -26.92 -10.86 18.42
C LEU A 167 -26.52 -10.55 16.99
N GLY A 168 -26.65 -9.27 16.61
CA GLY A 168 -26.23 -8.75 15.33
C GLY A 168 -24.74 -9.08 15.11
N LYS A 169 -24.45 -10.18 14.39
CA LYS A 169 -23.08 -10.54 14.03
C LYS A 169 -22.51 -9.37 13.26
N LYS A 170 -21.67 -8.55 13.91
CA LYS A 170 -20.87 -7.50 13.26
C LYS A 170 -20.22 -8.13 12.02
N ARG A 171 -20.55 -7.61 10.85
CA ARG A 171 -19.98 -8.08 9.59
C ARG A 171 -18.49 -7.78 9.61
N ARG A 172 -17.64 -8.79 9.51
CA ARG A 172 -16.19 -8.60 9.42
C ARG A 172 -15.86 -7.81 8.15
N LEU A 173 -15.01 -6.80 8.31
CA LEU A 173 -14.47 -6.04 7.19
C LEU A 173 -13.62 -6.95 6.29
N SER A 174 -13.63 -6.68 5.00
CA SER A 174 -12.80 -7.42 4.04
C SER A 174 -11.32 -7.04 4.23
N PRO A 175 -10.39 -7.99 4.30
CA PRO A 175 -8.96 -7.67 4.31
C PRO A 175 -8.49 -7.03 2.99
N THR A 176 -9.27 -7.18 1.92
CA THR A 176 -9.02 -6.58 0.61
C THR A 176 -9.99 -5.41 0.32
N ARG A 177 -10.43 -4.70 1.37
CA ARG A 177 -11.27 -3.51 1.21
C ARG A 177 -10.46 -2.37 0.59
N PRO A 178 -11.12 -1.35 0.01
CA PRO A 178 -10.44 -0.19 -0.53
C PRO A 178 -9.54 0.49 0.50
N PHE A 179 -8.45 1.08 0.04
CA PHE A 179 -7.60 1.92 0.88
C PHE A 179 -7.11 3.15 0.11
N LEU A 180 -6.86 4.20 0.85
CA LEU A 180 -6.31 5.47 0.39
C LEU A 180 -4.80 5.42 0.60
N LEU A 181 -4.05 5.79 -0.43
CA LEU A 181 -2.61 5.95 -0.42
C LEU A 181 -2.29 7.41 -0.76
N ILE A 182 -1.58 8.09 0.12
CA ILE A 182 -1.14 9.47 -0.03
C ILE A 182 0.38 9.47 0.03
N HIS A 183 1.02 10.02 -0.99
CA HIS A 183 2.45 10.30 -0.97
C HIS A 183 2.65 11.75 -0.55
N THR A 184 3.47 11.94 0.46
CA THR A 184 3.82 13.25 1.01
C THR A 184 5.33 13.47 0.88
N LYS A 185 5.71 14.73 0.76
CA LYS A 185 7.10 15.15 0.77
C LYS A 185 7.38 15.88 2.07
N VAL A 186 8.32 15.36 2.85
CA VAL A 186 8.78 16.01 4.07
C VAL A 186 10.03 16.81 3.75
N LYS A 187 10.01 18.09 4.06
CA LYS A 187 11.21 18.93 3.96
C LYS A 187 12.02 18.79 5.22
N PHE A 188 13.13 18.08 5.16
CA PHE A 188 14.13 18.09 6.22
C PHE A 188 15.19 19.15 5.92
N ARG A 189 15.55 19.91 6.96
CA ARG A 189 16.78 20.68 6.92
C ARG A 189 17.93 19.69 7.05
N SER A 190 18.52 19.28 5.94
CA SER A 190 19.68 18.42 5.94
C SER A 190 20.82 19.14 6.64
N ARG A 191 21.29 18.63 7.80
CA ARG A 191 22.66 18.90 8.17
C ARG A 191 23.52 18.34 7.05
N ARG A 192 24.34 19.17 6.40
CA ARG A 192 25.33 18.74 5.43
C ARG A 192 26.27 17.77 6.11
N GLU A 193 26.00 16.48 6.05
CA GLU A 193 27.04 15.49 6.14
C GLU A 193 27.67 15.40 4.74
N THR A 194 28.71 16.18 4.51
CA THR A 194 29.60 16.01 3.37
C THR A 194 30.40 14.73 3.62
N TYR A 195 29.79 13.59 3.29
CA TYR A 195 30.52 12.33 3.21
C TYR A 195 31.32 12.37 1.89
N ARG A 196 32.53 12.94 1.95
CA ARG A 196 33.53 12.67 0.93
C ARG A 196 34.24 11.37 1.36
N CYS A 197 33.87 10.25 0.73
CA CYS A 197 34.79 9.13 0.59
C CYS A 197 35.89 9.60 -0.37
N GLU A 198 36.73 10.50 0.07
CA GLU A 198 37.94 10.80 -0.65
C GLU A 198 38.79 9.53 -0.61
N GLN A 199 39.48 9.27 -1.72
CA GLN A 199 40.36 8.13 -2.08
C GLN A 199 41.34 7.67 -0.98
N THR A 200 41.03 7.85 0.26
CA THR A 200 41.80 7.41 1.43
C THR A 200 41.43 5.95 1.73
N ASN A 201 42.41 5.17 2.13
CA ASN A 201 42.33 3.77 2.53
C ASN A 201 41.39 3.50 3.71
N GLN A 202 40.27 4.25 3.83
CA GLN A 202 39.32 4.15 4.93
C GLN A 202 37.96 3.66 4.42
N CYS A 203 37.41 2.71 5.17
CA CYS A 203 36.06 2.21 4.96
C CYS A 203 35.03 3.32 5.23
N CYS A 204 34.22 3.61 4.24
CA CYS A 204 33.23 4.67 4.31
C CYS A 204 31.85 4.26 3.77
N LYS A 205 30.86 5.06 4.07
CA LYS A 205 29.46 4.85 3.76
C LYS A 205 29.02 5.79 2.62
N LEU A 206 28.60 5.22 1.49
CA LEU A 206 28.09 5.95 0.34
C LEU A 206 26.57 5.84 0.27
N PRO A 207 25.83 6.94 0.10
CA PRO A 207 24.38 6.90 0.00
C PRO A 207 23.94 6.22 -1.30
N LEU A 208 22.95 5.33 -1.19
CA LEU A 208 22.32 4.64 -2.30
C LEU A 208 20.78 4.78 -2.21
N VAL A 209 20.15 5.11 -3.32
CA VAL A 209 18.69 5.03 -3.45
C VAL A 209 18.34 3.78 -4.24
N PHE A 210 17.59 2.87 -3.60
CA PHE A 210 17.12 1.66 -4.26
C PHE A 210 15.67 1.85 -4.71
N SER A 211 15.40 1.61 -5.99
CA SER A 211 14.09 1.72 -6.60
C SER A 211 13.50 0.35 -6.91
N PHE A 212 12.30 0.05 -6.40
CA PHE A 212 11.61 -1.21 -6.73
C PHE A 212 11.16 -1.27 -8.19
N ALA A 213 11.00 -0.12 -8.85
CA ALA A 213 10.67 -0.07 -10.27
C ALA A 213 11.83 -0.53 -11.16
N GLU A 214 13.07 -0.19 -10.80
CA GLU A 214 14.27 -0.57 -11.56
C GLU A 214 14.51 -2.09 -11.56
N VAL A 215 14.11 -2.77 -10.48
CA VAL A 215 14.20 -4.24 -10.36
C VAL A 215 12.91 -4.95 -10.80
N GLY A 216 11.96 -4.23 -11.41
CA GLY A 216 10.72 -4.82 -11.93
C GLY A 216 9.70 -5.23 -10.87
N TRP A 217 9.79 -4.73 -9.64
CA TRP A 217 8.90 -5.11 -8.52
C TRP A 217 7.72 -4.17 -8.32
N SER A 218 7.58 -3.11 -9.11
CA SER A 218 6.47 -2.15 -9.04
C SER A 218 5.08 -2.75 -9.23
N ASP A 219 4.97 -3.94 -9.84
CA ASP A 219 3.69 -4.62 -10.05
C ASP A 219 3.10 -5.20 -8.76
N TRP A 220 3.93 -5.54 -7.78
CA TRP A 220 3.49 -6.18 -6.56
C TRP A 220 3.90 -5.43 -5.28
N VAL A 221 4.97 -4.65 -5.28
CA VAL A 221 5.30 -3.73 -4.18
C VAL A 221 4.44 -2.48 -4.32
N ILE A 222 3.71 -2.15 -3.26
CA ILE A 222 2.82 -0.99 -3.22
C ILE A 222 3.56 0.20 -2.64
N SER A 223 4.36 -0.03 -1.58
CA SER A 223 4.96 1.01 -0.77
C SER A 223 6.13 0.46 0.06
N PRO A 224 7.24 1.23 0.21
CA PRO A 224 7.55 2.45 -0.53
C PRO A 224 7.94 2.14 -1.99
N PRO A 225 7.90 3.11 -2.93
CA PRO A 225 8.36 2.91 -4.32
C PRO A 225 9.88 2.80 -4.41
N SER A 226 10.58 3.43 -3.46
CA SER A 226 12.04 3.41 -3.30
C SER A 226 12.41 3.63 -1.85
N PHE A 227 13.62 3.28 -1.46
CA PHE A 227 14.15 3.58 -0.12
C PHE A 227 15.62 3.96 -0.19
N LYS A 228 16.05 4.71 0.81
CA LYS A 228 17.45 5.10 0.96
C LYS A 228 18.17 4.07 1.82
N THR A 229 19.31 3.65 1.37
CA THR A 229 20.25 2.81 2.10
C THR A 229 21.67 3.33 1.86
N ASN A 230 22.67 2.58 2.23
CA ASN A 230 24.06 2.93 1.96
C ASN A 230 24.80 1.71 1.45
N VAL A 231 25.89 1.95 0.72
CA VAL A 231 26.87 0.96 0.31
C VAL A 231 28.17 1.26 1.04
N CYS A 232 28.78 0.23 1.56
CA CYS A 232 30.10 0.33 2.18
C CYS A 232 31.17 0.22 1.11
N SER A 233 32.10 1.18 1.06
CA SER A 233 33.17 1.25 0.07
C SER A 233 34.43 1.80 0.71
N GLY A 234 35.58 1.49 0.11
CA GLY A 234 36.89 1.93 0.59
C GLY A 234 37.74 0.78 1.08
N GLY A 235 38.99 1.11 1.37
CA GLY A 235 39.98 0.17 1.87
C GLY A 235 39.91 -0.01 3.39
N CYS A 236 40.44 -1.14 3.81
CA CYS A 236 40.72 -1.41 5.22
C CYS A 236 42.22 -1.75 5.36
N ASN A 237 42.84 -1.30 6.43
CA ASN A 237 44.24 -1.66 6.69
C ASN A 237 44.34 -3.17 6.90
N SER A 238 45.15 -3.81 6.10
CA SER A 238 45.54 -5.20 6.33
C SER A 238 46.49 -5.27 7.50
N GLY A 239 46.25 -6.19 8.42
CA GLY A 239 47.14 -6.51 9.52
C GLY A 239 47.99 -7.76 9.19
N SER A 240 49.27 -7.77 9.59
CA SER A 240 50.07 -8.99 9.63
C SER A 240 50.37 -9.33 11.08
N ASP A 241 50.05 -10.53 11.50
CA ASP A 241 50.48 -11.06 12.79
C ASP A 241 51.78 -11.88 12.56
N TRP A 242 52.92 -11.21 12.78
CA TRP A 242 54.26 -11.77 12.60
C TRP A 242 54.50 -13.01 13.49
N ASN A 243 53.80 -13.11 14.62
CA ASN A 243 53.97 -14.23 15.56
C ASN A 243 53.24 -15.50 15.09
N ARG A 244 52.26 -15.39 14.17
CA ARG A 244 51.44 -16.51 13.68
C ARG A 244 51.54 -16.76 12.20
N GLY A 245 52.29 -15.95 11.45
CA GLY A 245 52.49 -16.14 10.01
C GLY A 245 51.24 -15.94 9.12
N TYR A 246 50.21 -15.28 9.63
CA TYR A 246 48.95 -15.04 8.87
C TYR A 246 48.82 -13.56 8.50
N ASN A 247 48.46 -13.35 7.22
CA ASN A 247 48.06 -12.05 6.72
C ASN A 247 46.52 -11.92 6.77
N TYR A 248 46.00 -10.90 7.44
CA TYR A 248 44.57 -10.63 7.52
C TYR A 248 44.21 -9.53 6.53
N THR A 249 43.28 -9.80 5.64
CA THR A 249 42.69 -8.80 4.76
C THR A 249 41.35 -8.40 5.33
N TYR A 250 41.24 -7.19 5.82
CA TYR A 250 39.96 -6.63 6.27
C TYR A 250 39.20 -6.04 5.09
N HIS A 251 37.90 -6.30 5.03
CA HIS A 251 37.01 -5.75 4.02
C HIS A 251 36.06 -4.73 4.63
N CYS A 252 35.77 -3.69 3.85
CA CYS A 252 34.76 -2.69 4.25
C CYS A 252 33.38 -3.29 4.08
N THR A 253 32.72 -3.60 5.19
CA THR A 253 31.41 -4.28 5.22
C THR A 253 30.40 -3.51 6.06
N ASP A 254 29.13 -3.88 5.88
CA ASP A 254 28.03 -3.36 6.65
C ASP A 254 28.03 -3.92 8.08
N ARG A 255 28.06 -3.03 9.06
CA ARG A 255 28.10 -3.36 10.50
C ARG A 255 26.73 -3.28 11.15
N LYS A 256 25.97 -2.24 10.86
CA LYS A 256 24.63 -2.03 11.44
C LYS A 256 23.59 -1.78 10.38
N HIS A 257 22.42 -2.31 10.64
CA HIS A 257 21.27 -2.26 9.73
C HIS A 257 20.02 -1.80 10.47
N LYS A 258 19.08 -1.25 9.70
CA LYS A 258 17.68 -1.07 10.10
C LYS A 258 16.78 -1.93 9.22
N SER A 259 15.61 -2.24 9.74
CA SER A 259 14.56 -2.88 8.98
C SER A 259 13.87 -1.88 8.04
N LEU A 260 13.31 -2.41 6.94
CA LEU A 260 12.48 -1.68 6.00
C LEU A 260 11.05 -2.22 6.08
N ARG A 261 10.11 -1.34 6.37
CA ARG A 261 8.69 -1.68 6.31
C ARG A 261 8.19 -1.56 4.87
N ILE A 262 7.65 -2.67 4.32
CA ILE A 262 7.07 -2.68 2.99
C ILE A 262 5.60 -3.08 3.02
N MET A 263 4.85 -2.61 2.02
CA MET A 263 3.51 -3.04 1.72
C MET A 263 3.45 -3.61 0.32
N TYR A 264 2.90 -4.80 0.19
CA TYR A 264 2.88 -5.51 -1.09
C TYR A 264 1.63 -6.38 -1.27
N PHE A 265 1.37 -6.81 -2.51
CA PHE A 265 0.32 -7.78 -2.82
C PHE A 265 0.88 -9.20 -2.69
N ASP A 266 0.21 -10.05 -1.93
CA ASP A 266 0.51 -11.48 -1.92
C ASP A 266 0.00 -12.18 -3.19
N LYS A 267 0.30 -13.48 -3.33
CA LYS A 267 -0.17 -14.32 -4.46
C LYS A 267 -1.70 -14.38 -4.57
N THR A 268 -2.42 -14.09 -3.50
CA THR A 268 -3.90 -14.07 -3.47
C THR A 268 -4.46 -12.69 -3.81
N GLY A 269 -3.60 -11.66 -3.91
CA GLY A 269 -3.94 -10.26 -4.08
C GLY A 269 -4.44 -9.62 -2.79
N ALA A 270 -4.07 -10.16 -1.63
CA ALA A 270 -4.23 -9.48 -0.36
C ALA A 270 -3.08 -8.49 -0.16
N VAL A 271 -3.36 -7.38 0.52
CA VAL A 271 -2.35 -6.40 0.90
C VAL A 271 -1.71 -6.87 2.20
N ILE A 272 -0.40 -7.06 2.17
CA ILE A 272 0.43 -7.46 3.31
C ILE A 272 1.34 -6.29 3.66
N ILE A 273 1.46 -6.01 4.95
CA ILE A 273 2.47 -5.11 5.49
C ILE A 273 3.46 -6.00 6.25
N ASN A 274 4.72 -5.90 5.88
CA ASN A 274 5.78 -6.68 6.48
C ASN A 274 7.01 -5.81 6.75
N GLU A 275 7.81 -6.22 7.71
CA GLU A 275 9.07 -5.57 8.05
C GLU A 275 10.22 -6.49 7.63
N LEU A 276 10.99 -6.03 6.65
CA LEU A 276 12.15 -6.76 6.13
C LEU A 276 13.38 -6.38 6.96
N PRO A 277 14.01 -7.32 7.66
CA PRO A 277 15.19 -7.03 8.44
C PRO A 277 16.40 -6.76 7.56
N LYS A 278 17.36 -5.98 8.07
CA LYS A 278 18.69 -5.73 7.46
C LYS A 278 18.66 -5.10 6.06
N MET A 279 17.63 -4.33 5.72
CA MET A 279 17.52 -3.71 4.40
C MET A 279 18.22 -2.35 4.27
N ILE A 280 18.41 -1.66 5.37
CA ILE A 280 18.98 -0.31 5.37
C ILE A 280 20.28 -0.34 6.14
N VAL A 281 21.39 -0.20 5.43
CA VAL A 281 22.75 -0.10 6.03
C VAL A 281 22.86 1.27 6.70
N THR A 282 23.22 1.26 7.99
CA THR A 282 23.35 2.49 8.79
C THR A 282 24.80 2.78 9.18
N GLU A 283 25.64 1.75 9.27
CA GLU A 283 27.04 1.88 9.67
C GLU A 283 27.91 0.89 8.89
N CYS A 284 29.06 1.35 8.44
CA CYS A 284 30.09 0.54 7.78
C CYS A 284 31.31 0.43 8.68
N GLY A 285 32.11 -0.63 8.50
CA GLY A 285 33.35 -0.84 9.22
C GLY A 285 34.18 -1.98 8.63
N CYS A 286 35.43 -2.01 9.00
CA CYS A 286 36.35 -3.07 8.58
C CYS A 286 36.15 -4.35 9.38
N SER A 287 36.01 -5.49 8.71
CA SER A 287 35.88 -6.82 9.32
C SER A 287 36.55 -7.88 8.49
#